data_82c055e1ed3373c5d7bb2849633f4cee
#
_entry.id   82c055e1ed3373c5d7bb2849633f4cee
#
_cell.length_a   1.000
_cell.length_b   1.000
_cell.length_c   1.000
_cell.angle_alpha   90.00
_cell.angle_beta   90.00
_cell.angle_gamma   90.00
#
_symmetry.space_group_name_H-M   'P 1'
#
loop_
_entity.id
_entity.type
_entity.pdbx_description
1 polymer ?
#
loop_
_entity_poly.entity_id
_entity_poly.type
_entity_poly.pdbx_seq_one_letter_code
_entity_poly.pdbx_strand_id
1 'polypeptide(L)'
;MPINVEDMVGTFEYFLEIAATLFYAISGVRLAAVKKFDWFGAYTVGFITAIGGGTMRDVFLKCHPFWMLDPWYCIATFVGFILVVVMQRKLVKIEGTFYIFDAIGLGLFVDVGIYKSLMLGFPMWVAIIMGTITGAAGGVMRDVFINEVPLIFRKEIYALACVFGGIAYYFCARLGFDNVTSGNYQRYYEEMYSKR
;
A
#
# COMPACT_ATOMS: atom_id res chain seq x y z
N MET A 1 14.95 -2.50 29.15
CA MET A 1 15.55 -2.66 27.83
C MET A 1 15.39 -1.32 27.11
N PRO A 2 16.42 -0.68 26.60
CA PRO A 2 16.25 0.52 25.79
C PRO A 2 15.50 0.10 24.53
N ILE A 3 14.40 0.77 24.23
CA ILE A 3 13.64 0.58 22.98
C ILE A 3 14.57 1.05 21.86
N ASN A 4 14.93 0.14 20.96
CA ASN A 4 15.78 0.48 19.83
C ASN A 4 14.94 1.30 18.83
N VAL A 5 15.42 2.47 18.43
CA VAL A 5 14.70 3.37 17.51
C VAL A 5 14.40 2.64 16.19
N GLU A 6 15.26 1.72 15.78
CA GLU A 6 15.11 0.91 14.58
C GLU A 6 13.92 -0.06 14.65
N ASP A 7 13.70 -0.70 15.80
CA ASP A 7 12.54 -1.56 16.04
C ASP A 7 11.23 -0.76 16.03
N MET A 8 11.29 0.49 16.50
CA MET A 8 10.16 1.41 16.45
C MET A 8 9.78 1.81 15.03
N VAL A 9 10.77 2.16 14.19
CA VAL A 9 10.53 2.56 12.80
C VAL A 9 9.97 1.39 12.00
N GLY A 10 10.57 0.21 12.09
CA GLY A 10 10.06 -1.00 11.42
C GLY A 10 8.64 -1.36 11.87
N THR A 11 8.33 -1.20 13.15
CA THR A 11 6.98 -1.42 13.68
C THR A 11 5.99 -0.39 13.13
N PHE A 12 6.39 0.88 13.04
CA PHE A 12 5.56 1.95 12.50
C PHE A 12 5.24 1.71 11.01
N GLU A 13 6.23 1.39 10.20
CA GLU A 13 6.06 1.06 8.78
C GLU A 13 5.13 -0.15 8.57
N TYR A 14 5.24 -1.16 9.42
CA TYR A 14 4.33 -2.30 9.42
C TYR A 14 2.87 -1.88 9.65
N PHE A 15 2.62 -0.99 10.63
CA PHE A 15 1.28 -0.46 10.86
C PHE A 15 0.78 0.39 9.68
N LEU A 16 1.65 1.17 9.04
CA LEU A 16 1.29 1.94 7.85
C LEU A 16 0.91 1.01 6.69
N GLU A 17 1.63 -0.10 6.49
CA GLU A 17 1.33 -1.08 5.44
C GLU A 17 -0.01 -1.80 5.70
N ILE A 18 -0.31 -2.18 6.94
CA ILE A 18 -1.62 -2.74 7.33
C ILE A 18 -2.75 -1.71 7.11
N ALA A 19 -2.54 -0.47 7.51
CA ALA A 19 -3.52 0.61 7.30
C ALA A 19 -3.76 0.87 5.80
N ALA A 20 -2.70 0.96 5.01
CA ALA A 20 -2.78 1.11 3.56
C ALA A 20 -3.58 -0.03 2.91
N THR A 21 -3.30 -1.28 3.34
CA THR A 21 -4.02 -2.48 2.90
C THR A 21 -5.52 -2.38 3.22
N LEU A 22 -5.87 -1.94 4.44
CA LEU A 22 -7.26 -1.74 4.86
C LEU A 22 -7.96 -0.67 4.00
N PHE A 23 -7.34 0.49 3.83
CA PHE A 23 -7.94 1.59 3.05
C PHE A 23 -8.13 1.21 1.59
N TYR A 24 -7.17 0.52 1.00
CA TYR A 24 -7.29 0.04 -0.38
C TYR A 24 -8.32 -1.07 -0.55
N ALA A 25 -8.46 -1.97 0.42
CA ALA A 25 -9.54 -2.95 0.43
C ALA A 25 -10.91 -2.26 0.45
N ILE A 26 -11.09 -1.26 1.33
CA ILE A 26 -12.32 -0.46 1.40
C ILE A 26 -12.60 0.24 0.07
N SER A 27 -11.60 0.87 -0.54
CA SER A 27 -11.72 1.53 -1.84
C SER A 27 -12.19 0.57 -2.93
N GLY A 28 -11.54 -0.59 -3.04
CA GLY A 28 -11.86 -1.60 -4.05
C GLY A 28 -13.25 -2.23 -3.86
N VAL A 29 -13.56 -2.68 -2.65
CA VAL A 29 -14.88 -3.27 -2.33
C VAL A 29 -16.01 -2.28 -2.59
N ARG A 30 -15.84 -1.02 -2.17
CA ARG A 30 -16.84 0.02 -2.38
C ARG A 30 -17.11 0.25 -3.86
N LEU A 31 -16.06 0.35 -4.66
CA LEU A 31 -16.21 0.62 -6.10
C LEU A 31 -16.86 -0.57 -6.82
N ALA A 32 -16.51 -1.81 -6.47
CA ALA A 32 -17.15 -3.02 -6.97
C ALA A 32 -18.62 -3.10 -6.56
N ALA A 33 -18.97 -2.67 -5.34
CA ALA A 33 -20.35 -2.62 -4.87
C ALA A 33 -21.20 -1.61 -5.67
N VAL A 34 -20.65 -0.45 -6.06
CA VAL A 34 -21.31 0.51 -6.96
C VAL A 34 -21.58 -0.10 -8.33
N LYS A 35 -20.67 -0.94 -8.81
CA LYS A 35 -20.77 -1.68 -10.08
C LYS A 35 -21.69 -2.92 -9.98
N LYS A 36 -22.31 -3.14 -8.83
CA LYS A 36 -23.22 -4.27 -8.57
C LYS A 36 -22.59 -5.65 -8.70
N PHE A 37 -21.31 -5.77 -8.36
CA PHE A 37 -20.65 -7.07 -8.23
C PHE A 37 -21.29 -7.83 -7.06
N ASP A 38 -21.28 -9.15 -7.15
CA ASP A 38 -21.65 -10.01 -6.03
C ASP A 38 -20.63 -9.90 -4.87
N TRP A 39 -20.94 -10.53 -3.75
CA TRP A 39 -20.12 -10.46 -2.55
C TRP A 39 -18.70 -10.97 -2.77
N PHE A 40 -18.57 -12.08 -3.50
CA PHE A 40 -17.29 -12.68 -3.81
C PHE A 40 -16.49 -11.81 -4.77
N GLY A 41 -17.11 -11.34 -5.84
CA GLY A 41 -16.49 -10.42 -6.79
C GLY A 41 -16.05 -9.11 -6.13
N ALA A 42 -16.88 -8.54 -5.25
CA ALA A 42 -16.53 -7.32 -4.53
C ALA A 42 -15.34 -7.53 -3.58
N TYR A 43 -15.31 -8.65 -2.85
CA TYR A 43 -14.16 -9.00 -2.03
C TYR A 43 -12.90 -9.22 -2.87
N THR A 44 -13.00 -9.94 -3.99
CA THR A 44 -11.88 -10.19 -4.91
C THR A 44 -11.28 -8.90 -5.43
N VAL A 45 -12.11 -7.94 -5.88
CA VAL A 45 -11.63 -6.62 -6.31
C VAL A 45 -10.95 -5.87 -5.18
N GLY A 46 -11.54 -5.87 -3.98
CA GLY A 46 -10.95 -5.25 -2.80
C GLY A 46 -9.61 -5.86 -2.41
N PHE A 47 -9.53 -7.19 -2.41
CA PHE A 47 -8.31 -7.93 -2.11
C PHE A 47 -7.21 -7.60 -3.12
N ILE A 48 -7.47 -7.71 -4.42
CA ILE A 48 -6.50 -7.38 -5.47
C ILE A 48 -6.06 -5.92 -5.39
N THR A 49 -6.98 -5.00 -5.11
CA THR A 49 -6.64 -3.58 -4.91
C THR A 49 -5.64 -3.41 -3.78
N ALA A 50 -5.89 -4.08 -2.66
CA ALA A 50 -5.12 -3.94 -1.44
C ALA A 50 -3.71 -4.54 -1.52
N ILE A 51 -3.59 -5.71 -2.15
CA ILE A 51 -2.31 -6.43 -2.20
C ILE A 51 -1.53 -6.19 -3.51
N GLY A 52 -2.20 -5.76 -4.58
CA GLY A 52 -1.64 -5.73 -5.93
C GLY A 52 -0.39 -4.89 -6.06
N GLY A 53 -0.43 -3.65 -5.55
CA GLY A 53 0.71 -2.73 -5.62
C GLY A 53 1.93 -3.23 -4.87
N GLY A 54 1.75 -3.66 -3.63
CA GLY A 54 2.83 -4.24 -2.83
C GLY A 54 3.37 -5.56 -3.40
N THR A 55 2.50 -6.37 -4.01
CA THR A 55 2.95 -7.59 -4.71
C THR A 55 3.84 -7.26 -5.90
N MET A 56 3.46 -6.27 -6.73
CA MET A 56 4.31 -5.81 -7.85
C MET A 56 5.66 -5.30 -7.34
N ARG A 57 5.66 -4.46 -6.31
CA ARG A 57 6.88 -4.00 -5.65
C ARG A 57 7.76 -5.18 -5.25
N ASP A 58 7.20 -6.12 -4.50
CA ASP A 58 7.97 -7.23 -3.93
C ASP A 58 8.56 -8.13 -5.01
N VAL A 59 7.80 -8.39 -6.09
CA VAL A 59 8.30 -9.14 -7.25
C VAL A 59 9.47 -8.42 -7.92
N PHE A 60 9.40 -7.10 -8.15
CA PHE A 60 10.49 -6.33 -8.73
C PHE A 60 11.73 -6.28 -7.82
N LEU A 61 11.53 -6.23 -6.52
CA LEU A 61 12.59 -6.26 -5.52
C LEU A 61 13.11 -7.68 -5.24
N LYS A 62 12.57 -8.70 -5.93
CA LYS A 62 12.90 -10.13 -5.74
C LYS A 62 12.63 -10.63 -4.32
N CYS A 63 11.60 -10.09 -3.69
CA CYS A 63 11.11 -10.50 -2.37
C CYS A 63 9.86 -11.35 -2.52
N HIS A 64 9.54 -12.13 -1.48
CA HIS A 64 8.23 -12.75 -1.39
C HIS A 64 7.15 -11.69 -1.12
N PRO A 65 5.97 -11.80 -1.76
CA PRO A 65 4.88 -10.88 -1.49
C PRO A 65 4.54 -10.80 0.00
N PHE A 66 4.45 -9.59 0.53
CA PHE A 66 4.28 -9.30 1.96
C PHE A 66 3.11 -10.06 2.61
N TRP A 67 1.97 -10.14 1.93
CA TRP A 67 0.75 -10.80 2.41
C TRP A 67 0.87 -12.33 2.51
N MET A 68 1.85 -12.94 1.82
CA MET A 68 2.13 -14.38 1.92
C MET A 68 2.95 -14.72 3.18
N LEU A 69 3.60 -13.73 3.77
CA LEU A 69 4.46 -13.91 4.93
C LEU A 69 3.69 -13.69 6.25
N ASP A 70 2.62 -12.88 6.21
CA ASP A 70 1.85 -12.50 7.38
C ASP A 70 0.34 -12.50 7.10
N PRO A 71 -0.46 -13.29 7.84
CA PRO A 71 -1.91 -13.37 7.66
C PRO A 71 -2.66 -12.08 8.03
N TRP A 72 -2.06 -11.15 8.78
CA TRP A 72 -2.71 -9.91 9.18
C TRP A 72 -3.13 -9.04 7.99
N TYR A 73 -2.40 -9.12 6.89
CA TYR A 73 -2.80 -8.41 5.65
C TYR A 73 -4.09 -8.99 5.05
N CYS A 74 -4.25 -10.31 5.06
CA CYS A 74 -5.49 -10.93 4.62
C CYS A 74 -6.66 -10.61 5.56
N ILE A 75 -6.39 -10.56 6.87
CA ILE A 75 -7.38 -10.15 7.87
C ILE A 75 -7.78 -8.69 7.64
N ALA A 76 -6.84 -7.78 7.38
CA ALA A 76 -7.10 -6.37 7.09
C ALA A 76 -8.00 -6.21 5.85
N THR A 77 -7.76 -6.97 4.77
CA THR A 77 -8.64 -6.94 3.58
C THR A 77 -10.05 -7.42 3.90
N PHE A 78 -10.18 -8.48 4.70
CA PHE A 78 -11.48 -9.00 5.11
C PHE A 78 -12.23 -8.03 6.04
N VAL A 79 -11.53 -7.39 6.97
CA VAL A 79 -12.10 -6.32 7.81
C VAL A 79 -12.58 -5.15 6.95
N GLY A 80 -11.80 -4.73 5.96
CA GLY A 80 -12.20 -3.70 5.00
C GLY A 80 -13.48 -4.07 4.25
N PHE A 81 -13.60 -5.33 3.82
CA PHE A 81 -14.83 -5.84 3.20
C PHE A 81 -16.03 -5.77 4.14
N ILE A 82 -15.90 -6.26 5.37
CA ILE A 82 -16.98 -6.22 6.36
C ILE A 82 -17.40 -4.79 6.68
N LEU A 83 -16.44 -3.87 6.82
CA LEU A 83 -16.74 -2.46 7.06
C LEU A 83 -17.60 -1.86 5.93
N VAL A 84 -17.28 -2.13 4.67
CA VAL A 84 -18.08 -1.65 3.53
C VAL A 84 -19.47 -2.26 3.53
N VAL A 85 -19.59 -3.55 3.83
CA VAL A 85 -20.88 -4.26 3.90
C VAL A 85 -21.77 -3.67 4.99
N VAL A 86 -21.25 -3.48 6.19
CA VAL A 86 -21.98 -2.92 7.33
C VAL A 86 -22.35 -1.45 7.11
N MET A 87 -21.43 -0.68 6.53
CA MET A 87 -21.61 0.75 6.31
C MET A 87 -22.19 1.07 4.92
N GLN A 88 -22.63 0.09 4.16
CA GLN A 88 -23.08 0.21 2.76
C GLN A 88 -23.99 1.41 2.52
N ARG A 89 -24.99 1.64 3.38
CA ARG A 89 -25.94 2.76 3.24
C ARG A 89 -25.28 4.14 3.34
N LYS A 90 -24.19 4.26 4.09
CA LYS A 90 -23.45 5.52 4.29
C LYS A 90 -22.32 5.67 3.28
N LEU A 91 -21.49 4.66 3.12
CA LEU A 91 -20.29 4.72 2.28
C LEU A 91 -20.61 4.70 0.78
N VAL A 92 -21.61 3.94 0.35
CA VAL A 92 -21.96 3.83 -1.08
C VAL A 92 -22.75 5.05 -1.57
N LYS A 93 -23.55 5.68 -0.70
CA LYS A 93 -24.38 6.84 -1.07
C LYS A 93 -23.60 8.16 -1.20
N ILE A 94 -22.45 8.30 -0.53
CA ILE A 94 -21.67 9.53 -0.58
C ILE A 94 -20.75 9.45 -1.80
N GLU A 95 -21.08 10.21 -2.84
CA GLU A 95 -20.23 10.33 -4.02
C GLU A 95 -18.82 10.80 -3.63
N GLY A 96 -17.80 10.17 -4.20
CA GLY A 96 -16.41 10.56 -3.93
C GLY A 96 -15.74 9.91 -2.71
N THR A 97 -16.46 9.19 -1.84
CA THR A 97 -15.86 8.57 -0.65
C THR A 97 -14.71 7.61 -1.01
N PHE A 98 -14.80 6.91 -2.14
CA PHE A 98 -13.73 6.01 -2.56
C PHE A 98 -12.43 6.74 -2.89
N TYR A 99 -12.50 7.99 -3.39
CA TYR A 99 -11.31 8.81 -3.67
C TYR A 99 -10.54 9.13 -2.39
N ILE A 100 -11.23 9.31 -1.27
CA ILE A 100 -10.60 9.59 0.02
C ILE A 100 -9.82 8.36 0.49
N PHE A 101 -10.45 7.19 0.49
CA PHE A 101 -9.80 5.94 0.87
C PHE A 101 -8.66 5.58 -0.07
N ASP A 102 -8.85 5.81 -1.37
CA ASP A 102 -7.85 5.61 -2.39
C ASP A 102 -6.65 6.55 -2.19
N ALA A 103 -6.89 7.83 -1.94
CA ALA A 103 -5.82 8.82 -1.73
C ALA A 103 -5.01 8.54 -0.46
N ILE A 104 -5.68 8.15 0.64
CA ILE A 104 -4.99 7.77 1.88
C ILE A 104 -4.15 6.52 1.65
N GLY A 105 -4.73 5.47 1.06
CA GLY A 105 -4.03 4.24 0.76
C GLY A 105 -2.84 4.46 -0.20
N LEU A 106 -3.03 5.31 -1.22
CA LEU A 106 -1.97 5.72 -2.14
C LEU A 106 -0.78 6.32 -1.39
N GLY A 107 -1.03 7.34 -0.55
CA GLY A 107 0.02 8.02 0.20
C GLY A 107 0.81 7.06 1.11
N LEU A 108 0.10 6.23 1.87
CA LEU A 108 0.70 5.25 2.76
C LEU A 108 1.53 4.21 1.99
N PHE A 109 1.02 3.69 0.87
CA PHE A 109 1.77 2.72 0.07
C PHE A 109 2.96 3.32 -0.68
N VAL A 110 2.90 4.60 -1.04
CA VAL A 110 4.07 5.30 -1.60
C VAL A 110 5.18 5.34 -0.55
N ASP A 111 4.87 5.73 0.68
CA ASP A 111 5.81 5.81 1.80
C ASP A 111 6.45 4.44 2.08
N VAL A 112 5.62 3.43 2.35
CA VAL A 112 6.08 2.05 2.59
C VAL A 112 6.91 1.50 1.43
N GLY A 113 6.54 1.81 0.18
CA GLY A 113 7.28 1.37 -1.01
C GLY A 113 8.66 2.00 -1.10
N ILE A 114 8.79 3.29 -0.76
CA ILE A 114 10.06 4.00 -0.70
C ILE A 114 10.93 3.41 0.42
N TYR A 115 10.37 3.34 1.62
CA TYR A 115 11.06 2.81 2.79
C TYR A 115 11.65 1.43 2.51
N LYS A 116 10.82 0.47 2.07
CA LYS A 116 11.26 -0.91 1.79
C LYS A 116 12.36 -0.96 0.73
N SER A 117 12.29 -0.12 -0.30
CA SER A 117 13.32 -0.08 -1.35
C SER A 117 14.65 0.45 -0.83
N LEU A 118 14.61 1.50 0.01
CA LEU A 118 15.81 2.06 0.65
C LEU A 118 16.45 1.04 1.60
N MET A 119 15.62 0.32 2.37
CA MET A 119 16.10 -0.72 3.29
C MET A 119 16.82 -1.86 2.56
N LEU A 120 16.40 -2.17 1.33
CA LEU A 120 17.07 -3.15 0.46
C LEU A 120 18.33 -2.59 -0.23
N GLY A 121 18.73 -1.35 0.09
CA GLY A 121 19.93 -0.73 -0.43
C GLY A 121 19.79 -0.12 -1.84
N PHE A 122 18.57 0.03 -2.35
CA PHE A 122 18.36 0.68 -3.63
C PHE A 122 18.52 2.20 -3.51
N PRO A 123 19.01 2.87 -4.57
CA PRO A 123 19.15 4.32 -4.56
C PRO A 123 17.79 5.03 -4.55
N MET A 124 17.75 6.26 -4.04
CA MET A 124 16.52 7.04 -3.84
C MET A 124 15.64 7.14 -5.09
N TRP A 125 16.23 7.29 -6.28
CA TRP A 125 15.43 7.37 -7.51
C TRP A 125 14.68 6.08 -7.82
N VAL A 126 15.28 4.91 -7.52
CA VAL A 126 14.59 3.61 -7.61
C VAL A 126 13.50 3.52 -6.55
N ALA A 127 13.79 3.95 -5.32
CA ALA A 127 12.84 3.95 -4.22
C ALA A 127 11.58 4.78 -4.56
N ILE A 128 11.74 5.97 -5.15
CA ILE A 128 10.62 6.81 -5.59
C ILE A 128 9.78 6.09 -6.66
N ILE A 129 10.42 5.43 -7.63
CA ILE A 129 9.71 4.65 -8.66
C ILE A 129 8.94 3.49 -7.99
N MET A 130 9.59 2.75 -7.10
CA MET A 130 8.96 1.62 -6.40
C MET A 130 7.81 2.07 -5.50
N GLY A 131 7.95 3.19 -4.80
CA GLY A 131 6.87 3.81 -4.05
C GLY A 131 5.68 4.17 -4.93
N THR A 132 5.94 4.82 -6.07
CA THR A 132 4.91 5.16 -7.05
C THR A 132 4.20 3.91 -7.59
N ILE A 133 4.94 2.86 -7.94
CA ILE A 133 4.37 1.58 -8.37
C ILE A 133 3.53 0.97 -7.26
N THR A 134 4.05 0.93 -6.02
CA THR A 134 3.35 0.36 -4.87
C THR A 134 2.02 1.06 -4.62
N GLY A 135 2.02 2.39 -4.64
CA GLY A 135 0.81 3.16 -4.45
C GLY A 135 -0.16 3.07 -5.63
N ALA A 136 0.31 3.25 -6.86
CA ALA A 136 -0.58 3.36 -8.02
C ALA A 136 -1.10 2.01 -8.53
N ALA A 137 -0.30 0.94 -8.50
CA ALA A 137 -0.64 -0.31 -9.19
C ALA A 137 -1.88 -1.00 -8.62
N GLY A 138 -2.12 -0.93 -7.30
CA GLY A 138 -3.34 -1.47 -6.70
C GLY A 138 -4.61 -0.82 -7.26
N GLY A 139 -4.62 0.52 -7.37
CA GLY A 139 -5.71 1.27 -8.00
C GLY A 139 -5.87 0.99 -9.48
N VAL A 140 -4.76 0.84 -10.22
CA VAL A 140 -4.79 0.45 -11.63
C VAL A 140 -5.41 -0.94 -11.83
N MET A 141 -4.98 -1.93 -11.05
CA MET A 141 -5.57 -3.26 -11.10
C MET A 141 -7.07 -3.23 -10.79
N ARG A 142 -7.47 -2.53 -9.73
CA ARG A 142 -8.88 -2.32 -9.39
C ARG A 142 -9.69 -1.81 -10.58
N ASP A 143 -9.24 -0.72 -11.19
CA ASP A 143 -9.96 -0.05 -12.26
C ASP A 143 -10.06 -0.96 -13.49
N VAL A 144 -9.01 -1.70 -13.82
CA VAL A 144 -9.01 -2.70 -14.89
C VAL A 144 -10.02 -3.82 -14.61
N PHE A 145 -10.05 -4.36 -13.39
CA PHE A 145 -10.98 -5.45 -13.03
C PHE A 145 -12.45 -5.03 -13.08
N ILE A 146 -12.75 -3.76 -12.81
CA ILE A 146 -14.12 -3.24 -12.92
C ILE A 146 -14.44 -2.65 -14.31
N ASN A 147 -13.52 -2.81 -15.27
CA ASN A 147 -13.62 -2.29 -16.64
C ASN A 147 -13.76 -0.76 -16.71
N GLU A 148 -12.96 -0.06 -15.92
CA GLU A 148 -12.85 1.40 -15.97
C GLU A 148 -11.44 1.82 -16.42
N VAL A 149 -11.34 3.00 -17.01
CA VAL A 149 -10.03 3.58 -17.32
C VAL A 149 -9.34 3.99 -16.02
N PRO A 150 -8.14 3.49 -15.72
CA PRO A 150 -7.45 3.78 -14.47
C PRO A 150 -7.28 5.28 -14.20
N LEU A 151 -7.45 5.67 -12.93
CA LEU A 151 -7.37 7.07 -12.48
C LEU A 151 -6.05 7.74 -12.86
N ILE A 152 -4.96 6.99 -12.85
CA ILE A 152 -3.63 7.49 -13.24
C ILE A 152 -3.59 8.05 -14.67
N PHE A 153 -4.46 7.54 -15.56
CA PHE A 153 -4.56 8.01 -16.95
C PHE A 153 -5.62 9.10 -17.14
N ARG A 154 -6.49 9.31 -16.15
CA ARG A 154 -7.56 10.33 -16.21
C ARG A 154 -7.19 11.62 -15.50
N LYS A 155 -6.34 11.54 -14.46
CA LYS A 155 -6.01 12.68 -13.59
C LYS A 155 -4.49 12.74 -13.41
N GLU A 156 -3.87 13.70 -14.09
CA GLU A 156 -2.42 13.97 -13.97
C GLU A 156 -1.97 14.19 -12.52
N ILE A 157 -2.83 14.79 -11.69
CA ILE A 157 -2.57 15.03 -10.27
C ILE A 157 -2.30 13.73 -9.49
N TYR A 158 -2.87 12.60 -9.92
CA TYR A 158 -2.73 11.32 -9.21
C TYR A 158 -1.29 10.79 -9.25
N ALA A 159 -0.68 10.74 -10.45
CA ALA A 159 0.72 10.34 -10.61
C ALA A 159 1.68 11.36 -10.00
N LEU A 160 1.37 12.66 -10.17
CA LEU A 160 2.16 13.74 -9.60
C LEU A 160 2.17 13.69 -8.06
N ALA A 161 1.05 13.35 -7.43
CA ALA A 161 0.98 13.22 -5.97
C ALA A 161 1.94 12.13 -5.46
N CYS A 162 2.08 10.99 -6.16
CA CYS A 162 3.04 9.96 -5.81
C CYS A 162 4.49 10.45 -5.92
N VAL A 163 4.81 11.15 -7.00
CA VAL A 163 6.16 11.70 -7.23
C VAL A 163 6.49 12.79 -6.20
N PHE A 164 5.55 13.71 -5.95
CA PHE A 164 5.73 14.75 -4.93
C PHE A 164 5.82 14.17 -3.52
N GLY A 165 5.05 13.12 -3.21
CA GLY A 165 5.19 12.37 -1.96
C GLY A 165 6.59 11.78 -1.79
N GLY A 166 7.14 11.18 -2.85
CA GLY A 166 8.50 10.67 -2.86
C GLY A 166 9.57 11.75 -2.72
N ILE A 167 9.37 12.90 -3.35
CA ILE A 167 10.28 14.06 -3.21
C ILE A 167 10.21 14.63 -1.78
N ALA A 168 9.00 14.75 -1.22
CA ALA A 168 8.82 15.20 0.16
C ALA A 168 9.50 14.23 1.15
N TYR A 169 9.34 12.93 0.96
CA TYR A 169 10.05 11.91 1.72
C TYR A 169 11.56 12.13 1.68
N TYR A 170 12.13 12.35 0.47
CA TYR A 170 13.57 12.62 0.31
C TYR A 170 14.03 13.83 1.12
N PHE A 171 13.29 14.93 1.10
CA PHE A 171 13.64 16.12 1.87
C PHE A 171 13.51 15.89 3.36
N CYS A 172 12.47 15.20 3.83
CA CYS A 172 12.30 14.85 5.24
C CYS A 172 13.45 13.95 5.73
N ALA A 173 13.84 12.95 4.94
CA ALA A 173 14.97 12.10 5.24
C ALA A 173 16.31 12.90 5.34
N ARG A 174 16.51 13.87 4.43
CA ARG A 174 17.69 14.78 4.47
C ARG A 174 17.71 15.69 5.70
N LEU A 175 16.55 16.06 6.23
CA LEU A 175 16.42 16.89 7.42
C LEU A 175 16.62 16.09 8.74
N GLY A 176 16.91 14.80 8.65
CA GLY A 176 17.22 13.96 9.80
C GLY A 176 15.98 13.33 10.48
N PHE A 177 14.82 13.39 9.83
CA PHE A 177 13.62 12.70 10.31
C PHE A 177 13.62 11.20 10.00
N ASP A 178 14.59 10.74 9.20
CA ASP A 178 14.72 9.34 8.81
C ASP A 178 16.12 8.81 9.15
N ASN A 179 16.18 7.93 10.16
CA ASN A 179 17.40 7.23 10.57
C ASN A 179 17.53 5.86 9.86
N VAL A 180 17.06 5.76 8.62
CA VAL A 180 17.14 4.51 7.85
C VAL A 180 18.57 4.24 7.43
N THR A 181 19.27 3.45 8.20
CA THR A 181 20.57 2.89 7.81
C THR A 181 20.34 1.55 7.12
N SER A 182 20.77 1.46 5.86
CA SER A 182 20.66 0.31 4.96
C SER A 182 21.22 -1.03 5.49
N GLY A 183 21.90 -1.04 6.66
CA GLY A 183 22.49 -2.24 7.25
C GLY A 183 21.51 -3.16 8.00
N ASN A 184 20.37 -2.64 8.43
CA ASN A 184 19.53 -3.34 9.40
C ASN A 184 18.46 -4.22 8.77
N TYR A 185 17.99 -3.86 7.58
CA TYR A 185 16.97 -4.65 6.88
C TYR A 185 17.53 -5.98 6.35
N GLN A 186 18.77 -5.98 5.91
CA GLN A 186 19.44 -7.21 5.49
C GLN A 186 19.51 -8.21 6.65
N ARG A 187 19.79 -7.73 7.86
CA ARG A 187 19.76 -8.55 9.09
C ARG A 187 18.35 -9.04 9.42
N TYR A 188 17.33 -8.18 9.33
CA TYR A 188 15.92 -8.56 9.57
C TYR A 188 15.45 -9.60 8.56
N TYR A 189 15.80 -9.46 7.28
CA TYR A 189 15.48 -10.45 6.25
C TYR A 189 16.22 -11.76 6.49
N GLU A 190 17.50 -11.72 6.79
CA GLU A 190 18.29 -12.93 7.11
C GLU A 190 17.72 -13.67 8.32
N GLU A 191 17.32 -12.98 9.37
CA GLU A 191 16.67 -13.58 10.53
C GLU A 191 15.30 -14.20 10.23
N MET A 192 14.51 -13.55 9.38
CA MET A 192 13.18 -14.02 9.00
C MET A 192 13.25 -15.22 8.04
N TYR A 193 14.26 -15.29 7.17
CA TYR A 193 14.44 -16.39 6.22
C TYR A 193 15.32 -17.52 6.75
N SER A 194 16.19 -17.27 7.72
CA SER A 194 17.02 -18.32 8.36
C SER A 194 16.24 -19.20 9.32
N LYS A 195 15.05 -18.81 9.73
CA LYS A 195 14.14 -19.59 10.61
C LYS A 195 13.16 -20.49 9.86
N ARG A 196 13.33 -20.63 8.56
CA ARG A 196 12.65 -21.62 7.71
C ARG A 196 13.65 -22.57 7.06
#